data_305db2c29dbd09f34d550c4a0fd402ab
#
_entry.id   305db2c29dbd09f34d550c4a0fd402ab
#
_cell.length_a   1.000
_cell.length_b   1.000
_cell.length_c   1.000
_cell.angle_alpha   90.00
_cell.angle_beta   90.00
_cell.angle_gamma   90.00
#
_symmetry.space_group_name_H-M   'P 1'
#
loop_
_entity.id
_entity.type
_entity.pdbx_description
1 polymer ?
#
loop_
_entity_poly.entity_id
_entity_poly.type
_entity_poly.pdbx_seq_one_letter_code
_entity_poly.pdbx_strand_id
1 'polypeptide(L)'
;MRREGYIIEEIIEYSNMSEAFDSVLRGTDRKRSRQGRFLLAHREKIIAELTASIADGSFRLGGYHEREIEEYGKKRILQILSMKDRIAVFAIMNVVDRHLQKRYIRTTGASIKRRGTHDLMNCIRTDLQKDPEGTLYAYKFDIRRFYDNARQDFVMWCFRRVFKDKRLLVLLERFVKLLPEGISFGLRSSQGAGNLLLSVFLDHYLKDKYGVRYYYRYCDDGLVLGKTKAELWK
;
A
#
# COMPACT_ATOMS: atom_id res chain seq x y z
N MET A 1 -2.24 -5.77 21.02
CA MET A 1 -3.08 -6.10 19.85
C MET A 1 -2.72 -7.48 19.32
N ARG A 2 -3.70 -8.38 19.05
CA ARG A 2 -3.44 -9.74 18.58
C ARG A 2 -2.92 -9.72 17.13
N ARG A 3 -1.84 -10.45 16.84
CA ARG A 3 -1.28 -10.57 15.49
C ARG A 3 -2.07 -11.58 14.67
N GLU A 4 -2.23 -11.30 13.37
CA GLU A 4 -2.93 -12.14 12.40
C GLU A 4 -2.03 -13.31 11.96
N GLY A 5 -2.63 -14.49 11.77
CA GLY A 5 -1.95 -15.71 11.28
C GLY A 5 -2.79 -16.41 10.23
N TYR A 6 -2.25 -17.46 9.63
CA TYR A 6 -2.90 -18.25 8.57
C TYR A 6 -3.27 -17.42 7.32
N ILE A 7 -2.46 -16.40 7.03
CA ILE A 7 -2.71 -15.47 5.92
C ILE A 7 -2.36 -16.11 4.58
N ILE A 8 -1.36 -16.99 4.56
CA ILE A 8 -0.97 -17.69 3.32
C ILE A 8 -2.13 -18.55 2.81
N GLU A 9 -2.87 -19.20 3.68
CA GLU A 9 -4.02 -20.04 3.34
C GLU A 9 -5.10 -19.21 2.58
N GLU A 10 -5.38 -17.98 3.04
CA GLU A 10 -6.28 -17.08 2.33
C GLU A 10 -5.72 -16.60 0.98
N ILE A 11 -4.40 -16.37 0.91
CA ILE A 11 -3.74 -15.88 -0.31
C ILE A 11 -3.82 -16.92 -1.43
N ILE A 12 -3.57 -18.19 -1.11
CA ILE A 12 -3.50 -19.28 -2.08
C ILE A 12 -4.86 -19.82 -2.50
N GLU A 13 -5.96 -19.32 -1.95
CA GLU A 13 -7.29 -19.67 -2.43
C GLU A 13 -7.40 -19.39 -3.94
N TYR A 14 -7.94 -20.37 -4.68
CA TYR A 14 -8.05 -20.27 -6.14
C TYR A 14 -8.81 -19.02 -6.58
N SER A 15 -9.86 -18.63 -5.87
CA SER A 15 -10.65 -17.43 -6.12
C SER A 15 -9.78 -16.16 -6.09
N ASN A 16 -8.91 -16.02 -5.08
CA ASN A 16 -7.99 -14.90 -4.94
C ASN A 16 -6.89 -14.90 -6.02
N MET A 17 -6.32 -16.06 -6.31
CA MET A 17 -5.29 -16.21 -7.36
C MET A 17 -5.87 -15.91 -8.74
N SER A 18 -7.07 -16.38 -9.03
CA SER A 18 -7.82 -16.11 -10.25
C SER A 18 -8.15 -14.61 -10.39
N GLU A 19 -8.68 -13.96 -9.34
CA GLU A 19 -8.92 -12.51 -9.31
C GLU A 19 -7.64 -11.70 -9.58
N ALA A 20 -6.53 -12.10 -8.98
CA ALA A 20 -5.25 -11.45 -9.18
C ALA A 20 -4.76 -11.58 -10.63
N PHE A 21 -4.89 -12.76 -11.22
CA PHE A 21 -4.56 -13.02 -12.62
C PHE A 21 -5.38 -12.11 -13.55
N ASP A 22 -6.69 -12.10 -13.40
CA ASP A 22 -7.59 -11.32 -14.24
C ASP A 22 -7.39 -9.81 -14.06
N SER A 23 -7.10 -9.36 -12.84
CA SER A 23 -6.84 -7.95 -12.53
C SER A 23 -5.55 -7.43 -13.16
N VAL A 24 -4.48 -8.23 -13.15
CA VAL A 24 -3.20 -7.85 -13.77
C VAL A 24 -3.33 -7.82 -15.30
N LEU A 25 -4.10 -8.73 -15.90
CA LEU A 25 -4.34 -8.79 -17.32
C LEU A 25 -5.52 -7.91 -17.78
N ARG A 26 -6.12 -7.11 -16.90
CA ARG A 26 -7.18 -6.19 -17.28
C ARG A 26 -6.68 -5.17 -18.30
N GLY A 27 -7.42 -5.03 -19.39
CA GLY A 27 -7.12 -4.12 -20.50
C GLY A 27 -6.61 -4.84 -21.75
N THR A 28 -6.98 -4.30 -22.90
CA THR A 28 -6.76 -4.91 -24.21
C THR A 28 -5.27 -5.04 -24.54
N ASP A 29 -4.49 -3.99 -24.26
CA ASP A 29 -3.05 -3.96 -24.61
C ASP A 29 -2.25 -5.00 -23.85
N ARG A 30 -2.54 -5.20 -22.56
CA ARG A 30 -1.88 -6.22 -21.75
C ARG A 30 -2.18 -7.63 -22.28
N LYS A 31 -3.44 -7.91 -22.60
CA LYS A 31 -3.85 -9.21 -23.17
C LYS A 31 -3.20 -9.49 -24.53
N ARG A 32 -3.07 -8.46 -25.37
CA ARG A 32 -2.47 -8.57 -26.73
C ARG A 32 -0.94 -8.62 -26.71
N SER A 33 -0.29 -8.23 -25.64
CA SER A 33 1.17 -8.31 -25.51
C SER A 33 1.66 -9.76 -25.60
N ARG A 34 2.93 -9.96 -26.00
CA ARG A 34 3.54 -11.30 -26.03
C ARG A 34 3.43 -12.02 -24.69
N GLN A 35 3.72 -11.28 -23.60
CA GLN A 35 3.63 -11.81 -22.23
C GLN A 35 2.19 -12.16 -21.84
N GLY A 36 1.22 -11.27 -22.16
CA GLY A 36 -0.18 -11.50 -21.86
C GLY A 36 -0.77 -12.70 -22.58
N ARG A 37 -0.49 -12.86 -23.88
CA ARG A 37 -0.93 -14.04 -24.65
C ARG A 37 -0.37 -15.34 -24.08
N PHE A 38 0.90 -15.35 -23.72
CA PHE A 38 1.52 -16.52 -23.07
C PHE A 38 0.84 -16.88 -21.75
N LEU A 39 0.62 -15.88 -20.88
CA LEU A 39 -0.04 -16.09 -19.60
C LEU A 39 -1.47 -16.61 -19.77
N LEU A 40 -2.23 -16.05 -20.72
CA LEU A 40 -3.60 -16.49 -21.00
C LEU A 40 -3.65 -17.94 -21.50
N ALA A 41 -2.72 -18.32 -22.39
CA ALA A 41 -2.63 -19.69 -22.90
C ALA A 41 -2.25 -20.72 -21.82
N HIS A 42 -1.57 -20.30 -20.74
CA HIS A 42 -1.08 -21.18 -19.69
C HIS A 42 -1.67 -20.83 -18.30
N ARG A 43 -2.86 -20.23 -18.27
CA ARG A 43 -3.49 -19.64 -17.07
C ARG A 43 -3.45 -20.58 -15.88
N GLU A 44 -4.00 -21.77 -16.00
CA GLU A 44 -4.10 -22.73 -14.88
C GLU A 44 -2.74 -23.21 -14.39
N LYS A 45 -1.82 -23.44 -15.31
CA LYS A 45 -0.44 -23.81 -14.97
C LYS A 45 0.26 -22.69 -14.18
N ILE A 46 0.13 -21.44 -14.63
CA ILE A 46 0.74 -20.28 -13.96
C ILE A 46 0.13 -20.06 -12.58
N ILE A 47 -1.20 -20.18 -12.44
CA ILE A 47 -1.87 -20.08 -11.14
C ILE A 47 -1.35 -21.18 -10.20
N ALA A 48 -1.28 -22.43 -10.65
CA ALA A 48 -0.79 -23.56 -9.85
C ALA A 48 0.67 -23.35 -9.39
N GLU A 49 1.57 -22.94 -10.31
CA GLU A 49 2.97 -22.64 -9.99
C GLU A 49 3.12 -21.53 -8.95
N LEU A 50 2.38 -20.42 -9.11
CA LEU A 50 2.41 -19.32 -8.17
C LEU A 50 1.82 -19.72 -6.82
N THR A 51 0.72 -20.47 -6.82
CA THR A 51 0.09 -20.99 -5.60
C THR A 51 1.08 -21.85 -4.81
N ALA A 52 1.75 -22.80 -5.45
CA ALA A 52 2.72 -23.68 -4.80
C ALA A 52 3.88 -22.87 -4.19
N SER A 53 4.47 -21.95 -4.96
CA SER A 53 5.62 -21.16 -4.50
C SER A 53 5.27 -20.14 -3.41
N ILE A 54 4.02 -19.65 -3.37
CA ILE A 54 3.53 -18.78 -2.29
C ILE A 54 3.25 -19.63 -1.04
N ALA A 55 2.64 -20.81 -1.20
CA ALA A 55 2.28 -21.70 -0.12
C ALA A 55 3.48 -22.12 0.75
N ASP A 56 4.60 -22.44 0.11
CA ASP A 56 5.84 -22.83 0.79
C ASP A 56 6.76 -21.64 1.13
N GLY A 57 6.41 -20.41 0.69
CA GLY A 57 7.21 -19.20 0.89
C GLY A 57 8.46 -19.10 -0.01
N SER A 58 8.60 -19.97 -1.00
CA SER A 58 9.76 -19.98 -1.92
C SER A 58 9.66 -18.91 -3.01
N PHE A 59 8.47 -18.35 -3.29
CA PHE A 59 8.28 -17.35 -4.33
C PHE A 59 9.31 -16.24 -4.26
N ARG A 60 9.96 -15.94 -5.38
CA ARG A 60 10.90 -14.83 -5.57
C ARG A 60 10.51 -14.00 -6.78
N LEU A 61 10.72 -12.70 -6.68
CA LEU A 61 10.58 -11.81 -7.84
C LEU A 61 11.67 -12.12 -8.87
N GLY A 62 11.30 -12.16 -10.16
CA GLY A 62 12.23 -12.38 -11.26
C GLY A 62 13.07 -11.18 -11.67
N GLY A 63 13.05 -10.12 -10.85
CA GLY A 63 13.71 -8.85 -11.12
C GLY A 63 12.74 -7.77 -11.63
N TYR A 64 13.29 -6.60 -11.93
CA TYR A 64 12.52 -5.46 -12.45
C TYR A 64 13.33 -4.74 -13.53
N HIS A 65 12.64 -3.96 -14.34
CA HIS A 65 13.27 -2.95 -15.19
C HIS A 65 12.81 -1.57 -14.75
N GLU A 66 13.66 -0.58 -14.95
CA GLU A 66 13.36 0.80 -14.59
C GLU A 66 12.79 1.57 -15.77
N ARG A 67 11.86 2.44 -15.48
CA ARG A 67 11.31 3.40 -16.42
C ARG A 67 11.23 4.77 -15.77
N GLU A 68 11.89 5.76 -16.37
CA GLU A 68 11.71 7.15 -15.98
C GLU A 68 10.36 7.64 -16.48
N ILE A 69 9.62 8.28 -15.58
CA ILE A 69 8.38 9.01 -15.90
C ILE A 69 8.51 10.44 -15.36
N GLU A 70 7.84 11.36 -16.02
CA GLU A 70 7.66 12.71 -15.52
C GLU A 70 6.22 12.88 -15.06
N GLU A 71 6.03 13.27 -13.79
CA GLU A 71 4.74 13.49 -13.18
C GLU A 71 4.75 14.83 -12.45
N TYR A 72 3.92 15.76 -12.88
CA TYR A 72 3.86 17.14 -12.36
C TYR A 72 5.24 17.84 -12.29
N GLY A 73 6.05 17.71 -13.36
CA GLY A 73 7.39 18.32 -13.45
C GLY A 73 8.46 17.63 -12.58
N LYS A 74 8.15 16.51 -11.95
CA LYS A 74 9.11 15.70 -11.17
C LYS A 74 9.42 14.39 -11.90
N LYS A 75 10.71 14.12 -12.10
CA LYS A 75 11.19 12.84 -12.63
C LYS A 75 11.12 11.78 -11.53
N ARG A 76 10.56 10.62 -11.87
CA ARG A 76 10.44 9.47 -10.98
C ARG A 76 10.86 8.20 -11.71
N ILE A 77 11.53 7.31 -11.02
CA ILE A 77 11.94 6.00 -11.54
C ILE A 77 10.96 4.96 -11.04
N LEU A 78 10.23 4.32 -11.96
CA LEU A 78 9.33 3.22 -11.67
C LEU A 78 10.05 1.89 -11.82
N GLN A 79 9.94 1.01 -10.84
CA GLN A 79 10.34 -0.38 -10.95
C GLN A 79 9.16 -1.20 -11.49
N ILE A 80 9.33 -1.74 -12.68
CA ILE A 80 8.31 -2.50 -13.40
C ILE A 80 8.63 -4.00 -13.35
N LEU A 81 7.79 -4.75 -12.67
CA LEU A 81 7.87 -6.21 -12.59
C LEU A 81 7.27 -6.89 -13.82
N SER A 82 7.67 -8.15 -14.06
CA SER A 82 7.00 -9.01 -15.04
C SER A 82 5.51 -9.15 -14.71
N MET A 83 4.66 -9.46 -15.70
CA MET A 83 3.23 -9.68 -15.41
C MET A 83 3.02 -10.88 -14.48
N LYS A 84 3.84 -11.94 -14.57
CA LYS A 84 3.76 -13.09 -13.66
C LYS A 84 4.04 -12.69 -12.23
N ASP A 85 5.09 -11.90 -11.98
CA ASP A 85 5.42 -11.39 -10.65
C ASP A 85 4.32 -10.47 -10.11
N ARG A 86 3.77 -9.62 -10.98
CA ARG A 86 2.65 -8.74 -10.61
C ARG A 86 1.40 -9.51 -10.19
N ILE A 87 1.12 -10.69 -10.79
CA ILE A 87 0.03 -11.56 -10.36
C ILE A 87 0.27 -12.03 -8.92
N ALA A 88 1.47 -12.51 -8.60
CA ALA A 88 1.81 -12.94 -7.24
C ALA A 88 1.71 -11.80 -6.23
N VAL A 89 2.32 -10.64 -6.52
CA VAL A 89 2.24 -9.45 -5.67
C VAL A 89 0.78 -9.02 -5.47
N PHE A 90 -0.03 -9.09 -6.52
CA PHE A 90 -1.44 -8.72 -6.47
C PHE A 90 -2.24 -9.68 -5.59
N ALA A 91 -2.03 -11.00 -5.73
CA ALA A 91 -2.69 -12.01 -4.90
C ALA A 91 -2.35 -11.85 -3.41
N ILE A 92 -1.06 -11.64 -3.10
CA ILE A 92 -0.59 -11.43 -1.74
C ILE A 92 -1.21 -10.15 -1.16
N MET A 93 -1.15 -9.04 -1.90
CA MET A 93 -1.65 -7.75 -1.40
C MET A 93 -3.17 -7.66 -1.36
N ASN A 94 -3.92 -8.44 -2.13
CA ASN A 94 -5.39 -8.51 -1.99
C ASN A 94 -5.80 -8.89 -0.57
N VAL A 95 -5.10 -9.85 0.01
CA VAL A 95 -5.37 -10.33 1.36
C VAL A 95 -4.73 -9.42 2.40
N VAL A 96 -3.44 -9.11 2.24
CA VAL A 96 -2.67 -8.25 3.16
C VAL A 96 -3.37 -6.90 3.36
N ASP A 97 -3.79 -6.23 2.29
CA ASP A 97 -4.45 -4.91 2.35
C ASP A 97 -5.76 -4.96 3.17
N ARG A 98 -6.52 -6.07 3.11
CA ARG A 98 -7.75 -6.24 3.94
C ARG A 98 -7.43 -6.24 5.45
N HIS A 99 -6.33 -6.87 5.83
CA HIS A 99 -5.88 -6.90 7.23
C HIS A 99 -5.26 -5.57 7.65
N LEU A 100 -4.49 -4.92 6.78
CA LEU A 100 -3.91 -3.60 7.04
C LEU A 100 -4.96 -2.51 7.17
N GLN A 101 -6.01 -2.54 6.36
CA GLN A 101 -7.08 -1.54 6.37
C GLN A 101 -7.77 -1.43 7.75
N LYS A 102 -7.81 -2.51 8.52
CA LYS A 102 -8.35 -2.51 9.91
C LYS A 102 -7.48 -1.69 10.88
N ARG A 103 -6.26 -1.35 10.49
CA ARG A 103 -5.27 -0.63 11.31
C ARG A 103 -5.22 0.88 10.99
N TYR A 104 -5.81 1.29 9.88
CA TYR A 104 -5.77 2.68 9.45
C TYR A 104 -6.87 3.49 10.10
N ILE A 105 -6.55 4.72 10.49
CA ILE A 105 -7.56 5.67 10.94
C ILE A 105 -8.56 5.95 9.81
N ARG A 106 -9.77 6.43 10.16
CA ARG A 106 -10.83 6.65 9.17
C ARG A 106 -10.45 7.70 8.10
N THR A 107 -9.68 8.69 8.50
CA THR A 107 -9.28 9.83 7.66
C THR A 107 -7.96 9.65 6.92
N THR A 108 -7.53 8.39 6.71
CA THR A 108 -6.45 8.01 5.79
C THR A 108 -7.05 7.54 4.47
N GLY A 109 -6.63 8.17 3.38
CA GLY A 109 -7.00 7.83 2.00
C GLY A 109 -5.82 7.33 1.18
N ALA A 110 -6.05 7.12 -0.11
CA ALA A 110 -5.14 6.60 -1.13
C ALA A 110 -4.77 5.12 -1.00
N SER A 111 -4.85 4.42 -2.13
CA SER A 111 -4.52 2.99 -2.22
C SER A 111 -5.26 2.09 -1.22
N ILE A 112 -6.35 2.57 -0.65
CA ILE A 112 -7.23 1.87 0.28
C ILE A 112 -8.60 1.71 -0.40
N LYS A 113 -9.12 0.49 -0.43
CA LYS A 113 -10.41 0.21 -1.07
C LYS A 113 -11.51 1.06 -0.42
N ARG A 114 -12.26 1.80 -1.25
CA ARG A 114 -13.34 2.73 -0.85
C ARG A 114 -12.90 3.97 -0.06
N ARG A 115 -11.60 4.28 -0.01
CA ARG A 115 -11.06 5.48 0.65
C ARG A 115 -10.15 6.24 -0.32
N GLY A 116 -10.77 6.80 -1.38
CA GLY A 116 -10.09 7.63 -2.36
C GLY A 116 -10.22 9.13 -2.04
N THR A 117 -9.80 9.97 -2.99
CA THR A 117 -9.84 11.43 -2.87
C THR A 117 -11.24 11.95 -2.52
N HIS A 118 -12.29 11.45 -3.20
CA HIS A 118 -13.67 11.89 -2.96
C HIS A 118 -14.17 11.56 -1.55
N ASP A 119 -13.84 10.36 -1.04
CA ASP A 119 -14.19 9.96 0.32
C ASP A 119 -13.51 10.87 1.36
N LEU A 120 -12.22 11.14 1.19
CA LEU A 120 -11.47 12.01 2.08
C LEU A 120 -11.98 13.46 2.04
N MET A 121 -12.26 13.99 0.84
CA MET A 121 -12.85 15.32 0.67
C MET A 121 -14.22 15.43 1.33
N ASN A 122 -15.05 14.37 1.31
CA ASN A 122 -16.32 14.37 2.02
C ASN A 122 -16.14 14.38 3.55
N CYS A 123 -15.12 13.69 4.08
CA CYS A 123 -14.79 13.79 5.51
C CYS A 123 -14.42 15.24 5.87
N ILE A 124 -13.51 15.87 5.11
CA ILE A 124 -13.07 17.24 5.34
C ILE A 124 -14.27 18.20 5.27
N ARG A 125 -15.10 18.12 4.21
CA ARG A 125 -16.29 18.96 4.05
C ARG A 125 -17.25 18.84 5.23
N THR A 126 -17.48 17.61 5.69
CA THR A 126 -18.37 17.32 6.81
C THR A 126 -17.85 17.97 8.10
N ASP A 127 -16.56 17.89 8.36
CA ASP A 127 -15.96 18.45 9.57
C ASP A 127 -15.91 19.98 9.52
N LEU A 128 -15.62 20.59 8.36
CA LEU A 128 -15.72 22.05 8.14
C LEU A 128 -17.13 22.58 8.38
N GLN A 129 -18.16 21.84 7.96
CA GLN A 129 -19.56 22.23 8.17
C GLN A 129 -20.02 22.07 9.62
N LYS A 130 -19.54 21.02 10.31
CA LYS A 130 -19.93 20.73 11.70
C LYS A 130 -19.25 21.61 12.74
N ASP A 131 -18.03 22.04 12.47
CA ASP A 131 -17.23 22.84 13.41
C ASP A 131 -16.44 23.93 12.66
N PRO A 132 -17.13 24.97 12.13
CA PRO A 132 -16.48 26.04 11.38
C PRO A 132 -15.44 26.78 12.22
N GLU A 133 -15.71 27.00 13.50
CA GLU A 133 -14.77 27.71 14.41
C GLU A 133 -13.54 26.87 14.76
N GLY A 134 -13.69 25.56 14.93
CA GLY A 134 -12.58 24.66 15.23
C GLY A 134 -11.71 24.32 14.03
N THR A 135 -12.11 24.74 12.80
CA THR A 135 -11.44 24.42 11.54
C THR A 135 -11.03 25.67 10.73
N LEU A 136 -10.82 26.83 11.41
CA LEU A 136 -10.50 28.11 10.79
C LEU A 136 -9.15 28.14 10.07
N TYR A 137 -8.18 27.37 10.56
CA TYR A 137 -6.83 27.33 10.01
C TYR A 137 -6.47 25.94 9.55
N ALA A 138 -5.67 25.87 8.50
CA ALA A 138 -5.18 24.62 7.93
C ALA A 138 -3.65 24.59 7.91
N TYR A 139 -3.07 23.47 8.33
CA TYR A 139 -1.66 23.17 8.15
C TYR A 139 -1.53 21.97 7.21
N LYS A 140 -0.95 22.21 6.03
CA LYS A 140 -0.63 21.15 5.06
C LYS A 140 0.85 20.84 5.13
N PHE A 141 1.19 19.54 5.13
CA PHE A 141 2.57 19.06 5.06
C PHE A 141 2.71 17.91 4.06
N ASP A 142 3.91 17.72 3.55
CA ASP A 142 4.32 16.66 2.66
C ASP A 142 5.60 16.01 3.20
N ILE A 143 5.71 14.68 3.10
CA ILE A 143 6.91 13.96 3.56
C ILE A 143 7.91 13.89 2.42
N ARG A 144 8.98 14.66 2.55
CA ARG A 144 10.01 14.76 1.52
C ARG A 144 10.60 13.40 1.15
N ARG A 145 10.48 13.05 -0.16
CA ARG A 145 11.05 11.82 -0.72
C ARG A 145 10.68 10.58 0.09
N PHE A 146 9.40 10.45 0.42
CA PHE A 146 8.93 9.42 1.36
C PHE A 146 9.38 8.01 0.98
N TYR A 147 9.19 7.60 -0.29
CA TYR A 147 9.55 6.25 -0.74
C TYR A 147 11.05 5.99 -0.68
N ASP A 148 11.88 6.96 -1.06
CA ASP A 148 13.34 6.85 -1.02
C ASP A 148 13.87 6.75 0.42
N ASN A 149 13.23 7.45 1.36
CA ASN A 149 13.64 7.56 2.75
C ASN A 149 12.92 6.56 3.69
N ALA A 150 11.96 5.78 3.19
CA ALA A 150 11.24 4.79 3.99
C ALA A 150 12.19 3.66 4.43
N ARG A 151 12.58 3.64 5.69
CA ARG A 151 13.50 2.65 6.25
C ARG A 151 12.86 1.26 6.24
N GLN A 152 13.48 0.34 5.52
CA GLN A 152 13.02 -1.03 5.31
C GLN A 152 12.88 -1.82 6.62
N ASP A 153 13.76 -1.60 7.58
CA ASP A 153 13.72 -2.23 8.90
C ASP A 153 12.46 -1.81 9.70
N PHE A 154 12.08 -0.53 9.64
CA PHE A 154 10.86 -0.02 10.27
C PHE A 154 9.61 -0.54 9.56
N VAL A 155 9.61 -0.61 8.24
CA VAL A 155 8.52 -1.19 7.48
C VAL A 155 8.31 -2.66 7.89
N MET A 156 9.39 -3.45 7.95
CA MET A 156 9.31 -4.85 8.37
C MET A 156 8.93 -5.00 9.85
N TRP A 157 9.37 -4.08 10.70
CA TRP A 157 8.93 -4.05 12.10
C TRP A 157 7.41 -3.83 12.19
N CYS A 158 6.85 -2.92 11.39
CA CYS A 158 5.40 -2.70 11.31
C CYS A 158 4.66 -3.97 10.85
N PHE A 159 5.12 -4.64 9.79
CA PHE A 159 4.52 -5.90 9.34
C PHE A 159 4.55 -6.99 10.42
N ARG A 160 5.67 -7.14 11.14
CA ARG A 160 5.78 -8.11 12.25
C ARG A 160 4.86 -7.82 13.43
N ARG A 161 4.41 -6.60 13.61
CA ARG A 161 3.38 -6.22 14.61
C ARG A 161 1.98 -6.61 14.18
N VAL A 162 1.73 -6.69 12.88
CA VAL A 162 0.42 -7.08 12.32
C VAL A 162 0.34 -8.59 12.12
N PHE A 163 1.35 -9.19 11.51
CA PHE A 163 1.37 -10.59 11.09
C PHE A 163 2.31 -11.44 11.93
N LYS A 164 1.92 -12.70 12.19
CA LYS A 164 2.76 -13.74 12.79
C LYS A 164 3.10 -14.88 11.83
N ASP A 165 2.49 -14.92 10.64
CA ASP A 165 2.76 -15.91 9.60
C ASP A 165 4.18 -15.69 9.04
N LYS A 166 5.09 -16.64 9.34
CA LYS A 166 6.51 -16.53 8.96
C LYS A 166 6.71 -16.56 7.44
N ARG A 167 5.92 -17.40 6.73
CA ARG A 167 5.99 -17.50 5.25
C ARG A 167 5.62 -16.17 4.60
N LEU A 168 4.50 -15.56 5.07
CA LEU A 168 4.11 -14.24 4.61
C LEU A 168 5.17 -13.18 4.88
N LEU A 169 5.75 -13.15 6.08
CA LEU A 169 6.77 -12.17 6.43
C LEU A 169 8.02 -12.27 5.55
N VAL A 170 8.42 -13.48 5.16
CA VAL A 170 9.52 -13.71 4.20
C VAL A 170 9.16 -13.14 2.82
N LEU A 171 7.94 -13.35 2.34
CA LEU A 171 7.48 -12.79 1.05
C LEU A 171 7.42 -11.27 1.07
N LEU A 172 6.87 -10.67 2.13
CA LEU A 172 6.81 -9.22 2.30
C LEU A 172 8.21 -8.60 2.39
N GLU A 173 9.15 -9.26 3.07
CA GLU A 173 10.54 -8.79 3.16
C GLU A 173 11.21 -8.72 1.79
N ARG A 174 10.97 -9.70 0.89
CA ARG A 174 11.48 -9.67 -0.50
C ARG A 174 10.91 -8.50 -1.29
N PHE A 175 9.66 -8.09 -1.02
CA PHE A 175 9.05 -6.93 -1.68
C PHE A 175 9.60 -5.62 -1.13
N VAL A 176 9.77 -5.51 0.17
CA VAL A 176 10.31 -4.33 0.83
C VAL A 176 11.78 -4.11 0.44
N LYS A 177 12.55 -5.20 0.37
CA LYS A 177 13.98 -5.20 0.00
C LYS A 177 14.24 -5.35 -1.51
N LEU A 178 13.27 -4.98 -2.35
CA LEU A 178 13.46 -4.99 -3.81
C LEU A 178 14.58 -4.03 -4.25
N LEU A 179 14.68 -2.89 -3.57
CA LEU A 179 15.74 -1.90 -3.75
C LEU A 179 16.78 -2.00 -2.62
N PRO A 180 18.01 -1.54 -2.82
CA PRO A 180 19.03 -1.48 -1.76
C PRO A 180 18.57 -0.63 -0.56
N GLU A 181 17.91 0.50 -0.83
CA GLU A 181 17.41 1.44 0.16
C GLU A 181 15.99 1.92 -0.22
N GLY A 182 15.24 2.42 0.75
CA GLY A 182 13.87 2.85 0.53
C GLY A 182 12.91 1.71 0.16
N ILE A 183 11.76 2.07 -0.38
CA ILE A 183 10.77 1.14 -0.95
C ILE A 183 10.44 1.54 -2.38
N SER A 184 10.19 0.56 -3.24
CA SER A 184 9.99 0.78 -4.67
C SER A 184 8.79 1.69 -4.96
N PHE A 185 8.96 2.66 -5.86
CA PHE A 185 7.87 3.48 -6.34
C PHE A 185 7.08 2.74 -7.44
N GLY A 186 5.76 2.69 -7.28
CA GLY A 186 4.86 2.07 -8.28
C GLY A 186 4.48 0.61 -8.01
N LEU A 187 5.07 -0.07 -7.03
CA LEU A 187 4.60 -1.38 -6.59
C LEU A 187 3.39 -1.25 -5.66
N ARG A 188 2.41 -2.14 -5.84
CA ARG A 188 1.25 -2.22 -4.95
C ARG A 188 1.66 -2.53 -3.50
N SER A 189 2.66 -3.40 -3.31
CA SER A 189 3.19 -3.73 -1.99
C SER A 189 3.80 -2.52 -1.26
N SER A 190 4.44 -1.63 -2.00
CA SER A 190 5.04 -0.41 -1.42
C SER A 190 3.98 0.58 -0.93
N GLN A 191 2.83 0.65 -1.60
CA GLN A 191 1.71 1.49 -1.16
C GLN A 191 1.13 1.00 0.18
N GLY A 192 0.91 -0.33 0.31
CA GLY A 192 0.48 -0.93 1.57
C GLY A 192 1.52 -0.76 2.68
N ALA A 193 2.80 -0.96 2.36
CA ALA A 193 3.93 -0.77 3.27
C ALA A 193 4.03 0.68 3.77
N GLY A 194 3.95 1.64 2.85
CA GLY A 194 3.98 3.08 3.16
C GLY A 194 2.80 3.51 4.03
N ASN A 195 1.59 3.09 3.67
CA ASN A 195 0.41 3.39 4.49
C ASN A 195 0.51 2.79 5.90
N LEU A 196 1.04 1.56 6.04
CA LEU A 196 1.23 0.94 7.35
C LEU A 196 2.28 1.68 8.17
N LEU A 197 3.41 2.05 7.57
CA LEU A 197 4.47 2.81 8.24
C LEU A 197 3.93 4.13 8.79
N LEU A 198 3.25 4.91 7.94
CA LEU A 198 2.67 6.19 8.36
C LEU A 198 1.52 6.03 9.35
N SER A 199 0.72 4.97 9.23
CA SER A 199 -0.32 4.68 10.22
C SER A 199 0.26 4.50 11.61
N VAL A 200 1.37 3.76 11.73
CA VAL A 200 1.99 3.46 13.04
C VAL A 200 2.74 4.67 13.62
N PHE A 201 3.55 5.35 12.79
CA PHE A 201 4.47 6.38 13.28
C PHE A 201 3.92 7.81 13.19
N LEU A 202 2.84 8.02 12.43
CA LEU A 202 2.26 9.35 12.25
C LEU A 202 0.77 9.39 12.62
N ASP A 203 -0.09 8.59 11.96
CA ASP A 203 -1.54 8.72 12.10
C ASP A 203 -2.01 8.48 13.53
N HIS A 204 -1.65 7.33 14.11
CA HIS A 204 -2.01 6.99 15.49
C HIS A 204 -1.29 7.88 16.51
N TYR A 205 -0.08 8.32 16.17
CA TYR A 205 0.65 9.23 17.03
C TYR A 205 -0.07 10.58 17.16
N LEU A 206 -0.49 11.16 16.04
CA LEU A 206 -1.25 12.41 16.02
C LEU A 206 -2.65 12.25 16.65
N LYS A 207 -3.37 11.19 16.27
CA LYS A 207 -4.75 10.99 16.73
C LYS A 207 -4.84 10.54 18.20
N ASP A 208 -4.08 9.51 18.56
CA ASP A 208 -4.26 8.81 19.84
C ASP A 208 -3.39 9.44 20.96
N LYS A 209 -2.17 9.90 20.62
CA LYS A 209 -1.26 10.48 21.62
C LYS A 209 -1.44 11.99 21.76
N TYR A 210 -1.53 12.73 20.67
CA TYR A 210 -1.68 14.18 20.68
C TYR A 210 -3.14 14.66 20.63
N GLY A 211 -4.09 13.76 20.38
CA GLY A 211 -5.51 14.11 20.35
C GLY A 211 -5.90 15.04 19.20
N VAL A 212 -5.13 15.06 18.10
CA VAL A 212 -5.41 15.93 16.95
C VAL A 212 -6.76 15.56 16.34
N ARG A 213 -7.74 16.42 16.53
CA ARG A 213 -9.14 16.15 16.16
C ARG A 213 -9.33 16.08 14.65
N TYR A 214 -8.85 17.06 13.91
CA TYR A 214 -9.03 17.21 12.48
C TYR A 214 -7.72 16.96 11.74
N TYR A 215 -7.41 15.67 11.51
CA TYR A 215 -6.25 15.21 10.80
C TYR A 215 -6.67 14.28 9.65
N TYR A 216 -6.13 14.51 8.47
CA TYR A 216 -6.39 13.78 7.24
C TYR A 216 -5.08 13.50 6.52
N ARG A 217 -4.97 12.33 5.90
CA ARG A 217 -3.79 11.97 5.12
C ARG A 217 -4.18 11.32 3.80
N TYR A 218 -3.52 11.73 2.74
CA TYR A 218 -3.59 11.13 1.41
C TYR A 218 -2.19 10.78 0.94
N CYS A 219 -1.82 9.48 0.90
CA CYS A 219 -0.43 9.03 0.74
C CYS A 219 0.50 9.66 1.80
N ASP A 220 1.46 10.45 1.36
CA ASP A 220 2.44 11.22 2.13
C ASP A 220 2.01 12.68 2.42
N ASP A 221 0.95 13.16 1.77
CA ASP A 221 0.33 14.45 2.03
C ASP A 221 -0.54 14.41 3.30
N GLY A 222 -0.28 15.29 4.28
CA GLY A 222 -1.09 15.47 5.48
C GLY A 222 -1.77 16.82 5.56
N LEU A 223 -2.95 16.84 6.17
CA LEU A 223 -3.72 18.04 6.45
C LEU A 223 -4.21 18.00 7.90
N VAL A 224 -3.92 19.06 8.64
CA VAL A 224 -4.46 19.30 10.00
C VAL A 224 -5.27 20.58 9.98
N LEU A 225 -6.47 20.56 10.58
CA LEU A 225 -7.26 21.75 10.77
C LEU A 225 -7.33 22.08 12.27
N GLY A 226 -7.37 23.37 12.61
CA GLY A 226 -7.41 23.84 13.98
C GLY A 226 -8.03 25.24 14.10
N LYS A 227 -8.37 25.62 15.34
CA LYS A 227 -8.99 26.91 15.65
C LYS A 227 -8.01 28.07 15.54
N THR A 228 -6.72 27.85 15.84
CA THR A 228 -5.69 28.89 15.83
C THR A 228 -4.41 28.38 15.18
N LYS A 229 -3.59 29.32 14.65
CA LYS A 229 -2.24 28.98 14.16
C LYS A 229 -1.35 28.40 15.29
N ALA A 230 -1.47 28.91 16.50
CA ALA A 230 -0.70 28.45 17.65
C ALA A 230 -1.01 26.98 18.01
N GLU A 231 -2.26 26.55 17.87
CA GLU A 231 -2.67 25.15 18.05
C GLU A 231 -2.01 24.22 17.03
N LEU A 232 -1.88 24.67 15.77
CA LEU A 232 -1.28 23.89 14.68
C LEU A 232 0.24 23.77 14.75
N TRP A 233 0.92 24.59 15.57
CA TRP A 233 2.38 24.59 15.75
C TRP A 233 2.86 23.89 17.03
N LYS A 234 1.95 23.33 17.83
CA LYS A 234 2.27 22.54 19.02
C LYS A 234 2.57 21.08 18.67
#